data_034b3c260df010f11c57f90acc068a3a
#
_entry.id   034b3c260df010f11c57f90acc068a3a
#
_cell.length_a   1.000
_cell.length_b   1.000
_cell.length_c   1.000
_cell.angle_alpha   90.00
_cell.angle_beta   90.00
_cell.angle_gamma   90.00
#
_symmetry.space_group_name_H-M   'P 1'
#
loop_
_entity.id
_entity.type
_entity.pdbx_description
1 polymer ?
#
loop_
_entity_poly.entity_id
_entity_poly.type
_entity_poly.pdbx_seq_one_letter_code
_entity_poly.pdbx_strand_id
1 'polypeptide(L)'
;MKIEPISHKTLAEAVAGKLTASLLDGSLKPGTQLPPERELITKFGISRTTLREALKMLEENRLIESRPHVGWFARKVDESNLMQAKEMAGEAEQAGRLARNEPPTGPIRLPIALEKPLHIPNLSKDRLGTFDFISWWDREKVQNAKVMVIGAGALGNEVIKNLALMGIGHIFILDFDKIEAANLSRSVLFREADNNRSKAEIAAARAKSINPDIHVQYLNGDVTTQLGLGIIRRMDAVIGCLDNREARLAVNRFCYWMNKPWVDGAIQELLGLVRVFVPGQGACYECTLTEQAIRDLSLRYSCPLLARQNILLGKVPTTPTIASIIGAMQSQEALKLINHMPVEPGKVTHFNGMVNEMHTTAYSPREDCESHWTYGDVTELPARAERTTIDDILRIACADLGLDVVIELDQELVTKLECPTCHTVEEILRPLSEVTFNAGHCPACGVLREAFLTHVITGEEPFLHRTLASIGVPPLHIIRAHNGLEYRFYELTGDLADTLHFRDYESTIKIEDKKQSRIRIKDKLQIKAVKDTPVLKVRSSRIRLRD
;
A
#
# COMPACT_ATOMS: atom_id res chain seq x y z
N MET A 1 7.56 3.53 38.22
CA MET A 1 7.76 2.41 37.30
C MET A 1 8.85 2.84 36.32
N LYS A 2 10.05 2.31 36.40
CA LYS A 2 11.12 2.60 35.44
C LYS A 2 10.83 1.73 34.21
N ILE A 3 10.49 2.35 33.10
CA ILE A 3 10.37 1.66 31.81
C ILE A 3 11.77 1.67 31.20
N GLU A 4 12.41 0.50 31.17
CA GLU A 4 13.66 0.34 30.44
C GLU A 4 13.34 0.28 28.93
N PRO A 5 14.07 1.03 28.08
CA PRO A 5 13.84 0.98 26.64
C PRO A 5 14.23 -0.40 26.09
N ILE A 6 13.35 -1.01 25.30
CA ILE A 6 13.65 -2.24 24.55
C ILE A 6 14.66 -1.86 23.46
N SER A 7 15.94 -2.26 23.64
CA SER A 7 16.96 -2.05 22.62
C SER A 7 16.76 -3.04 21.48
N HIS A 8 16.21 -2.60 20.38
CA HIS A 8 16.29 -3.33 19.13
C HIS A 8 17.70 -3.10 18.55
N LYS A 9 18.50 -4.17 18.45
CA LYS A 9 19.82 -4.10 17.83
C LYS A 9 19.70 -3.70 16.36
N THR A 10 20.51 -2.73 15.99
CA THR A 10 20.59 -2.29 14.59
C THR A 10 21.31 -3.33 13.74
N LEU A 11 21.02 -3.35 12.44
CA LEU A 11 21.71 -4.24 11.49
C LEU A 11 23.24 -3.94 11.46
N ALA A 12 23.64 -2.72 11.76
CA ALA A 12 25.03 -2.32 11.90
C ALA A 12 25.72 -3.01 13.09
N GLU A 13 25.08 -3.09 14.25
CA GLU A 13 25.58 -3.82 15.44
C GLU A 13 25.74 -5.31 15.17
N ALA A 14 24.81 -5.92 14.45
CA ALA A 14 24.89 -7.34 14.07
C ALA A 14 26.09 -7.62 13.13
N VAL A 15 26.38 -6.74 12.20
CA VAL A 15 27.53 -6.84 11.29
C VAL A 15 28.83 -6.59 12.04
N ALA A 16 28.90 -5.58 12.91
CA ALA A 16 30.05 -5.32 13.75
C ALA A 16 30.39 -6.51 14.64
N GLY A 17 29.38 -7.12 15.26
CA GLY A 17 29.55 -8.32 16.08
C GLY A 17 30.09 -9.53 15.30
N LYS A 18 29.61 -9.78 14.07
CA LYS A 18 30.14 -10.85 13.20
C LYS A 18 31.60 -10.64 12.82
N LEU A 19 31.99 -9.42 12.48
CA LEU A 19 33.38 -9.09 12.19
C LEU A 19 34.26 -9.20 13.42
N THR A 20 33.74 -8.83 14.60
CA THR A 20 34.45 -9.00 15.89
C THR A 20 34.65 -10.48 16.22
N ALA A 21 33.65 -11.33 16.00
CA ALA A 21 33.80 -12.78 16.20
C ALA A 21 34.93 -13.34 15.34
N SER A 22 35.07 -12.89 14.09
CA SER A 22 36.18 -13.30 13.20
C SER A 22 37.55 -12.77 13.62
N LEU A 23 37.60 -11.69 14.41
CA LEU A 23 38.84 -11.23 15.03
C LEU A 23 39.23 -12.09 16.24
N LEU A 24 38.23 -12.51 17.04
CA LEU A 24 38.45 -13.31 18.23
C LEU A 24 38.79 -14.78 17.94
N ASP A 25 38.19 -15.37 16.91
CA ASP A 25 38.45 -16.76 16.51
C ASP A 25 39.73 -16.90 15.66
N GLY A 26 40.38 -15.77 15.30
CA GLY A 26 41.62 -15.73 14.54
C GLY A 26 41.45 -15.95 13.02
N SER A 27 40.23 -16.04 12.52
CA SER A 27 39.97 -16.10 11.08
C SER A 27 40.36 -14.81 10.36
N LEU A 28 40.31 -13.69 11.09
CA LEU A 28 40.83 -12.39 10.66
C LEU A 28 42.05 -12.01 11.51
N LYS A 29 43.24 -12.25 10.99
CA LYS A 29 44.51 -12.02 11.74
C LYS A 29 44.83 -10.53 11.90
N PRO A 30 45.43 -10.09 13.03
CA PRO A 30 45.89 -8.72 13.19
C PRO A 30 46.81 -8.29 12.05
N GLY A 31 46.62 -7.05 11.56
CA GLY A 31 47.35 -6.50 10.42
C GLY A 31 46.80 -6.90 9.05
N THR A 32 45.84 -7.82 8.98
CA THR A 32 45.20 -8.20 7.72
C THR A 32 44.26 -7.11 7.24
N GLN A 33 44.27 -6.82 5.95
CA GLN A 33 43.30 -5.93 5.33
C GLN A 33 41.92 -6.61 5.26
N LEU A 34 40.87 -5.90 5.69
CA LEU A 34 39.50 -6.34 5.49
C LEU A 34 39.15 -6.37 3.99
N PRO A 35 38.23 -7.25 3.56
CA PRO A 35 37.73 -7.20 2.19
C PRO A 35 37.18 -5.81 1.84
N PRO A 36 37.27 -5.40 0.57
CA PRO A 36 36.74 -4.12 0.12
C PRO A 36 35.26 -3.93 0.51
N GLU A 37 34.86 -2.67 0.82
CA GLU A 37 33.48 -2.35 1.21
C GLU A 37 32.44 -3.00 0.28
N ARG A 38 32.72 -3.03 -1.02
CA ARG A 38 31.85 -3.60 -2.05
C ARG A 38 31.61 -5.11 -1.87
N GLU A 39 32.65 -5.82 -1.46
CA GLU A 39 32.56 -7.26 -1.19
C GLU A 39 31.84 -7.54 0.13
N LEU A 40 32.09 -6.73 1.17
CA LEU A 40 31.40 -6.86 2.45
C LEU A 40 29.91 -6.55 2.32
N ILE A 41 29.51 -5.53 1.54
CA ILE A 41 28.13 -5.21 1.22
C ILE A 41 27.43 -6.43 0.59
N THR A 42 28.08 -7.05 -0.40
CA THR A 42 27.52 -8.23 -1.08
C THR A 42 27.44 -9.44 -0.16
N LYS A 43 28.48 -9.71 0.65
CA LYS A 43 28.51 -10.85 1.57
C LYS A 43 27.50 -10.75 2.71
N PHE A 44 27.29 -9.55 3.25
CA PHE A 44 26.34 -9.33 4.34
C PHE A 44 24.92 -8.98 3.86
N GLY A 45 24.75 -8.65 2.58
CA GLY A 45 23.43 -8.26 2.02
C GLY A 45 22.89 -6.95 2.62
N ILE A 46 23.76 -5.96 2.85
CA ILE A 46 23.42 -4.70 3.57
C ILE A 46 23.70 -3.47 2.73
N SER A 47 23.15 -2.32 3.17
CA SER A 47 23.44 -1.03 2.55
C SER A 47 24.87 -0.55 2.85
N ARG A 48 25.40 0.35 2.01
CA ARG A 48 26.70 0.99 2.23
C ARG A 48 26.75 1.81 3.51
N THR A 49 25.64 2.46 3.85
CA THR A 49 25.49 3.26 5.08
C THR A 49 25.61 2.36 6.31
N THR A 50 24.85 1.26 6.33
CA THR A 50 24.88 0.27 7.42
C THR A 50 26.28 -0.34 7.61
N LEU A 51 27.00 -0.64 6.51
CA LEU A 51 28.37 -1.16 6.61
C LEU A 51 29.32 -0.11 7.22
N ARG A 52 29.22 1.15 6.79
CA ARG A 52 30.06 2.22 7.33
C ARG A 52 29.80 2.50 8.80
N GLU A 53 28.56 2.44 9.24
CA GLU A 53 28.21 2.50 10.67
C GLU A 53 28.86 1.34 11.44
N ALA A 54 28.76 0.10 10.95
CA ALA A 54 29.40 -1.05 11.56
C ALA A 54 30.94 -0.92 11.62
N LEU A 55 31.58 -0.47 10.55
CA LEU A 55 33.03 -0.24 10.50
C LEU A 55 33.45 0.89 11.46
N LYS A 56 32.65 1.95 11.58
CA LYS A 56 32.91 3.04 12.54
C LYS A 56 32.82 2.55 13.99
N MET A 57 31.84 1.72 14.31
CA MET A 57 31.73 1.10 15.66
C MET A 57 32.95 0.24 15.98
N LEU A 58 33.47 -0.54 15.02
CA LEU A 58 34.67 -1.34 15.19
C LEU A 58 35.94 -0.48 15.38
N GLU A 59 36.03 0.64 14.66
CA GLU A 59 37.13 1.61 14.79
C GLU A 59 37.11 2.34 16.14
N GLU A 60 35.94 2.77 16.61
CA GLU A 60 35.73 3.38 17.93
C GLU A 60 36.14 2.45 19.06
N ASN A 61 35.86 1.13 18.91
CA ASN A 61 36.28 0.09 19.84
C ASN A 61 37.73 -0.41 19.61
N ARG A 62 38.49 0.26 18.72
CA ARG A 62 39.90 -0.03 18.42
C ARG A 62 40.16 -1.46 17.91
N LEU A 63 39.17 -2.09 17.28
CA LEU A 63 39.27 -3.44 16.72
C LEU A 63 39.76 -3.43 15.26
N ILE A 64 39.56 -2.32 14.56
CA ILE A 64 40.08 -2.05 13.21
C ILE A 64 40.69 -0.65 13.15
N GLU A 65 41.46 -0.37 12.07
CA GLU A 65 41.97 0.95 11.76
C GLU A 65 41.76 1.26 10.28
N SER A 66 41.43 2.52 9.98
CA SER A 66 41.37 3.03 8.62
C SER A 66 42.72 3.54 8.16
N ARG A 67 43.17 3.14 6.96
CA ARG A 67 44.33 3.71 6.30
C ARG A 67 43.89 4.46 5.04
N PRO A 68 44.11 5.76 4.94
CA PRO A 68 43.67 6.58 3.81
C PRO A 68 44.07 5.96 2.47
N HIS A 69 43.14 5.90 1.52
CA HIS A 69 43.31 5.32 0.18
C HIS A 69 43.64 3.83 0.09
N VAL A 70 43.79 3.11 1.22
CA VAL A 70 44.19 1.70 1.26
C VAL A 70 43.04 0.82 1.76
N GLY A 71 42.29 1.26 2.78
CA GLY A 71 41.16 0.52 3.31
C GLY A 71 41.24 0.29 4.84
N TRP A 72 40.50 -0.71 5.30
CA TRP A 72 40.38 -1.07 6.71
C TRP A 72 41.29 -2.24 7.06
N PHE A 73 41.94 -2.20 8.24
CA PHE A 73 42.86 -3.23 8.71
C PHE A 73 42.47 -3.71 10.11
N ALA A 74 42.57 -5.01 10.33
CA ALA A 74 42.35 -5.63 11.62
C ALA A 74 43.45 -5.23 12.63
N ARG A 75 43.08 -4.85 13.85
CA ARG A 75 44.01 -4.59 14.96
C ARG A 75 44.09 -5.80 15.88
N LYS A 76 45.15 -5.85 16.69
CA LYS A 76 45.31 -6.88 17.70
C LYS A 76 44.29 -6.67 18.80
N VAL A 77 43.56 -7.71 19.18
CA VAL A 77 42.72 -7.71 20.38
C VAL A 77 43.63 -7.97 21.57
N ASP A 78 43.74 -7.02 22.47
CA ASP A 78 44.56 -7.06 23.69
C ASP A 78 43.68 -6.83 24.93
N GLU A 79 44.34 -6.79 26.13
CA GLU A 79 43.60 -6.64 27.38
C GLU A 79 42.75 -5.37 27.45
N SER A 80 43.11 -4.31 26.70
CA SER A 80 42.41 -3.01 26.72
C SER A 80 41.09 -3.01 25.96
N ASN A 81 40.93 -3.88 24.95
CA ASN A 81 39.73 -3.95 24.08
C ASN A 81 39.05 -5.34 24.10
N LEU A 82 39.63 -6.34 24.82
CA LEU A 82 39.12 -7.71 24.86
C LEU A 82 37.72 -7.81 25.42
N MET A 83 37.41 -7.02 26.45
CA MET A 83 36.11 -7.07 27.13
C MET A 83 35.00 -6.57 26.16
N GLN A 84 35.23 -5.44 25.49
CA GLN A 84 34.31 -4.91 24.49
C GLN A 84 34.19 -5.81 23.26
N ALA A 85 35.30 -6.42 22.82
CA ALA A 85 35.28 -7.38 21.74
C ALA A 85 34.44 -8.64 22.07
N LYS A 86 34.54 -9.15 23.31
CA LYS A 86 33.73 -10.30 23.77
C LYS A 86 32.26 -9.94 23.89
N GLU A 87 31.93 -8.76 24.36
CA GLU A 87 30.55 -8.28 24.47
C GLU A 87 29.90 -8.13 23.09
N MET A 88 30.58 -7.48 22.16
CA MET A 88 30.10 -7.34 20.78
C MET A 88 29.97 -8.70 20.05
N ALA A 89 30.90 -9.64 20.25
CA ALA A 89 30.84 -10.97 19.63
C ALA A 89 29.81 -11.89 20.28
N GLY A 90 29.68 -11.89 21.61
CA GLY A 90 28.70 -12.70 22.35
C GLY A 90 27.27 -12.32 22.00
N GLU A 91 27.05 -11.05 21.74
CA GLU A 91 25.78 -10.54 21.26
C GLU A 91 25.43 -10.96 19.82
N ALA A 92 26.43 -11.10 18.95
CA ALA A 92 26.23 -11.60 17.58
C ALA A 92 25.96 -13.12 17.55
N GLU A 93 26.53 -13.87 18.49
CA GLU A 93 26.29 -15.31 18.60
C GLU A 93 24.86 -15.64 19.07
N GLN A 94 24.29 -14.83 19.97
CA GLN A 94 22.88 -14.93 20.34
C GLN A 94 21.93 -14.59 19.18
N ALA A 95 22.24 -13.56 18.40
CA ALA A 95 21.47 -13.22 17.19
C ALA A 95 21.62 -14.27 16.09
N GLY A 96 22.81 -14.87 15.96
CA GLY A 96 23.10 -15.96 15.01
C GLY A 96 22.43 -17.29 15.36
N ARG A 97 22.20 -17.57 16.64
CA ARG A 97 21.44 -18.74 17.10
C ARG A 97 19.95 -18.62 16.84
N LEU A 98 19.40 -17.40 16.90
CA LEU A 98 18.01 -17.13 16.54
C LEU A 98 17.78 -17.19 15.00
N ALA A 99 18.81 -16.96 14.21
CA ALA A 99 18.74 -17.02 12.75
C ALA A 99 19.08 -18.39 12.13
N ARG A 100 19.71 -19.28 12.87
CA ARG A 100 19.93 -20.69 12.50
C ARG A 100 18.90 -21.54 13.21
N ASN A 101 18.00 -22.16 12.43
CA ASN A 101 17.12 -23.23 12.90
C ASN A 101 17.95 -24.48 13.24
N GLU A 102 18.87 -24.42 14.21
CA GLU A 102 19.50 -25.61 14.75
C GLU A 102 18.58 -26.19 15.84
N PRO A 103 18.24 -27.47 15.78
CA PRO A 103 17.36 -28.05 16.79
C PRO A 103 18.05 -27.97 18.18
N PRO A 104 17.31 -27.57 19.22
CA PRO A 104 17.85 -27.48 20.58
C PRO A 104 18.28 -28.88 21.08
N THR A 105 19.51 -29.00 21.52
CA THR A 105 20.05 -30.21 22.15
C THR A 105 19.60 -30.31 23.60
N GLY A 106 18.33 -30.61 23.83
CA GLY A 106 17.72 -30.84 25.15
C GLY A 106 16.26 -31.25 24.97
N PRO A 107 15.59 -31.81 25.98
CA PRO A 107 14.17 -32.11 25.86
C PRO A 107 13.42 -30.83 25.59
N ILE A 108 12.88 -30.74 24.37
CA ILE A 108 12.09 -29.59 23.89
C ILE A 108 10.84 -29.52 24.76
N ARG A 109 10.85 -28.66 25.80
CA ARG A 109 9.60 -28.12 26.32
C ARG A 109 9.13 -27.09 25.32
N LEU A 110 8.32 -27.53 24.38
CA LEU A 110 7.52 -26.62 23.59
C LEU A 110 6.73 -25.79 24.61
N PRO A 111 6.83 -24.44 24.59
CA PRO A 111 5.80 -23.66 25.26
C PRO A 111 4.51 -24.15 24.62
N ILE A 112 3.57 -24.65 25.41
CA ILE A 112 2.19 -24.84 24.98
C ILE A 112 1.69 -23.40 24.79
N ALA A 113 2.06 -22.78 23.68
CA ALA A 113 1.29 -21.70 23.14
C ALA A 113 -0.09 -22.30 23.00
N LEU A 114 -1.11 -21.64 23.57
CA LEU A 114 -2.51 -22.00 23.36
C LEU A 114 -2.65 -22.23 21.87
N GLU A 115 -2.67 -23.51 21.47
CA GLU A 115 -2.66 -23.95 20.11
C GLU A 115 -3.86 -23.30 19.45
N LYS A 116 -3.63 -22.58 18.34
CA LYS A 116 -4.74 -22.20 17.46
C LYS A 116 -5.56 -23.48 17.28
N PRO A 117 -6.86 -23.47 17.52
CA PRO A 117 -7.66 -24.69 17.41
C PRO A 117 -7.43 -25.29 16.04
N LEU A 118 -7.13 -26.60 15.97
CA LEU A 118 -6.88 -27.32 14.73
C LEU A 118 -8.12 -27.14 13.85
N HIS A 119 -7.98 -26.32 12.79
CA HIS A 119 -9.04 -26.11 11.82
C HIS A 119 -9.06 -27.28 10.85
N ILE A 120 -10.08 -28.13 10.92
CA ILE A 120 -10.31 -29.19 9.94
C ILE A 120 -11.27 -28.63 8.89
N PRO A 121 -10.80 -28.37 7.65
CA PRO A 121 -11.66 -27.81 6.60
C PRO A 121 -12.85 -28.73 6.31
N ASN A 122 -14.05 -28.16 6.33
CA ASN A 122 -15.25 -28.87 5.84
C ASN A 122 -15.46 -28.51 4.37
N LEU A 123 -14.81 -29.24 3.47
CA LEU A 123 -14.84 -29.00 2.03
C LEU A 123 -16.25 -28.99 1.42
N SER A 124 -17.26 -29.56 2.09
CA SER A 124 -18.65 -29.51 1.61
C SER A 124 -19.38 -28.22 1.99
N LYS A 125 -18.91 -27.47 2.95
CA LYS A 125 -19.55 -26.26 3.49
C LYS A 125 -18.65 -25.03 3.52
N ASP A 126 -17.33 -25.22 3.45
CA ASP A 126 -16.35 -24.15 3.50
C ASP A 126 -15.82 -23.85 2.09
N ARG A 127 -16.20 -22.71 1.53
CA ARG A 127 -15.80 -22.20 0.22
C ARG A 127 -14.27 -22.10 0.07
N LEU A 128 -13.57 -21.74 1.13
CA LEU A 128 -12.13 -21.50 1.13
C LEU A 128 -11.33 -22.69 1.69
N GLY A 129 -12.00 -23.77 2.09
CA GLY A 129 -11.39 -24.91 2.77
C GLY A 129 -10.25 -25.58 2.01
N THR A 130 -10.24 -25.53 0.68
CA THR A 130 -9.13 -26.04 -0.14
C THR A 130 -7.87 -25.19 -0.02
N PHE A 131 -7.99 -23.90 0.27
CA PHE A 131 -6.84 -23.01 0.39
C PHE A 131 -6.06 -23.26 1.69
N ASP A 132 -6.68 -23.81 2.72
CA ASP A 132 -6.02 -24.15 3.98
C ASP A 132 -4.94 -25.24 3.83
N PHE A 133 -4.94 -25.97 2.71
CA PHE A 133 -3.87 -26.90 2.35
C PHE A 133 -2.65 -26.23 1.70
N ILE A 134 -2.73 -24.96 1.36
CA ILE A 134 -1.62 -24.19 0.80
C ILE A 134 -0.74 -23.70 1.95
N SER A 135 0.51 -24.13 1.98
CA SER A 135 1.43 -23.95 3.11
C SER A 135 1.70 -22.48 3.51
N TRP A 136 1.60 -21.55 2.57
CA TRP A 136 1.84 -20.11 2.80
C TRP A 136 0.54 -19.30 2.91
N TRP A 137 -0.62 -19.94 2.76
CA TRP A 137 -1.91 -19.27 2.85
C TRP A 137 -2.28 -18.96 4.30
N ASP A 138 -2.51 -17.69 4.60
CA ASP A 138 -3.01 -17.23 5.89
C ASP A 138 -4.45 -16.74 5.72
N ARG A 139 -5.41 -17.57 6.05
CA ARG A 139 -6.84 -17.28 5.93
C ARG A 139 -7.23 -16.01 6.69
N GLU A 140 -6.70 -15.82 7.90
CA GLU A 140 -7.03 -14.68 8.76
C GLU A 140 -6.56 -13.38 8.12
N LYS A 141 -5.33 -13.34 7.59
CA LYS A 141 -4.83 -12.18 6.85
C LYS A 141 -5.67 -11.87 5.63
N VAL A 142 -6.03 -12.88 4.84
CA VAL A 142 -6.83 -12.71 3.61
C VAL A 142 -8.23 -12.17 3.94
N GLN A 143 -8.87 -12.72 4.97
CA GLN A 143 -10.20 -12.29 5.39
C GLN A 143 -10.25 -10.92 6.08
N ASN A 144 -9.14 -10.46 6.65
CA ASN A 144 -9.03 -9.11 7.22
C ASN A 144 -8.47 -8.09 6.22
N ALA A 145 -7.91 -8.55 5.10
CA ALA A 145 -7.29 -7.68 4.12
C ALA A 145 -8.28 -6.67 3.51
N LYS A 146 -7.79 -5.44 3.34
CA LYS A 146 -8.49 -4.31 2.76
C LYS A 146 -7.79 -3.93 1.46
N VAL A 147 -8.40 -4.24 0.34
CA VAL A 147 -7.83 -4.03 -0.99
C VAL A 147 -8.67 -3.04 -1.78
N MET A 148 -8.03 -2.01 -2.31
CA MET A 148 -8.66 -1.08 -3.22
C MET A 148 -8.37 -1.47 -4.66
N VAL A 149 -9.39 -1.45 -5.51
CA VAL A 149 -9.28 -1.64 -6.97
C VAL A 149 -9.72 -0.36 -7.66
N ILE A 150 -8.79 0.27 -8.38
CA ILE A 150 -9.03 1.51 -9.13
C ILE A 150 -9.15 1.18 -10.60
N GLY A 151 -10.35 1.39 -11.15
CA GLY A 151 -10.75 0.98 -12.49
C GLY A 151 -11.49 -0.37 -12.49
N ALA A 152 -12.74 -0.37 -12.98
CA ALA A 152 -13.59 -1.56 -13.14
C ALA A 152 -13.83 -1.89 -14.62
N GLY A 153 -12.86 -1.56 -15.49
CA GLY A 153 -12.84 -1.96 -16.91
C GLY A 153 -12.53 -3.45 -17.10
N ALA A 154 -12.05 -3.84 -18.28
CA ALA A 154 -11.72 -5.24 -18.59
C ALA A 154 -10.77 -5.86 -17.55
N LEU A 155 -9.67 -5.17 -17.24
CA LEU A 155 -8.67 -5.62 -16.28
C LEU A 155 -9.23 -5.67 -14.85
N GLY A 156 -9.91 -4.58 -14.41
CA GLY A 156 -10.51 -4.52 -13.07
C GLY A 156 -11.59 -5.58 -12.84
N ASN A 157 -12.36 -5.93 -13.85
CA ASN A 157 -13.33 -7.03 -13.78
C ASN A 157 -12.67 -8.36 -13.39
N GLU A 158 -11.54 -8.69 -14.01
CA GLU A 158 -10.77 -9.91 -13.72
C GLU A 158 -10.15 -9.88 -12.32
N VAL A 159 -9.58 -8.75 -11.93
CA VAL A 159 -9.02 -8.54 -10.59
C VAL A 159 -10.11 -8.70 -9.54
N ILE A 160 -11.23 -7.98 -9.65
CA ILE A 160 -12.34 -8.01 -8.68
C ILE A 160 -12.90 -9.43 -8.55
N LYS A 161 -13.10 -10.13 -9.66
CA LYS A 161 -13.52 -11.55 -9.67
C LYS A 161 -12.55 -12.42 -8.89
N ASN A 162 -11.24 -12.30 -9.14
CA ASN A 162 -10.22 -13.10 -8.47
C ASN A 162 -10.16 -12.81 -6.97
N LEU A 163 -10.18 -11.54 -6.56
CA LEU A 163 -10.21 -11.15 -5.14
C LEU A 163 -11.44 -11.70 -4.42
N ALA A 164 -12.63 -11.64 -5.05
CA ALA A 164 -13.85 -12.18 -4.49
C ALA A 164 -13.80 -13.71 -4.33
N LEU A 165 -13.28 -14.44 -5.34
CA LEU A 165 -13.10 -15.90 -5.29
C LEU A 165 -12.09 -16.31 -4.20
N MET A 166 -11.02 -15.56 -4.02
CA MET A 166 -10.02 -15.80 -2.97
C MET A 166 -10.51 -15.44 -1.56
N GLY A 167 -11.63 -14.71 -1.45
CA GLY A 167 -12.20 -14.34 -0.16
C GLY A 167 -11.47 -13.19 0.52
N ILE A 168 -10.91 -12.23 -0.25
CA ILE A 168 -10.40 -10.97 0.30
C ILE A 168 -11.52 -10.29 1.06
N GLY A 169 -11.31 -10.08 2.36
CA GLY A 169 -12.39 -9.69 3.27
C GLY A 169 -13.04 -8.36 2.96
N HIS A 170 -12.26 -7.37 2.49
CA HIS A 170 -12.75 -6.05 2.17
C HIS A 170 -12.20 -5.57 0.82
N ILE A 171 -13.11 -5.27 -0.09
CA ILE A 171 -12.78 -4.74 -1.42
C ILE A 171 -13.43 -3.37 -1.58
N PHE A 172 -12.63 -2.35 -1.91
CA PHE A 172 -13.10 -1.00 -2.23
C PHE A 172 -12.88 -0.77 -3.73
N ILE A 173 -13.95 -0.51 -4.49
CA ILE A 173 -13.92 -0.37 -5.95
C ILE A 173 -14.15 1.08 -6.31
N LEU A 174 -13.29 1.65 -7.16
CA LEU A 174 -13.42 3.02 -7.66
C LEU A 174 -13.40 3.02 -9.19
N ASP A 175 -14.44 3.61 -9.79
CA ASP A 175 -14.55 3.85 -11.23
C ASP A 175 -15.61 4.93 -11.46
N PHE A 176 -15.40 5.86 -12.37
CA PHE A 176 -16.37 6.92 -12.69
C PHE A 176 -17.23 6.63 -13.93
N ASP A 177 -16.89 5.61 -14.70
CA ASP A 177 -17.53 5.29 -15.97
C ASP A 177 -18.85 4.54 -15.80
N LYS A 178 -19.64 4.60 -16.87
CA LYS A 178 -20.82 3.76 -17.08
C LYS A 178 -20.50 2.59 -18.01
N ILE A 179 -21.27 1.53 -17.87
CA ILE A 179 -21.18 0.34 -18.71
C ILE A 179 -21.73 0.67 -20.09
N GLU A 180 -20.95 0.37 -21.12
CA GLU A 180 -21.33 0.48 -22.53
C GLU A 180 -21.36 -0.91 -23.17
N ALA A 181 -22.14 -1.10 -24.24
CA ALA A 181 -22.21 -2.35 -24.98
C ALA A 181 -20.83 -2.87 -25.43
N ALA A 182 -19.91 -1.96 -25.82
CA ALA A 182 -18.54 -2.30 -26.18
C ALA A 182 -17.72 -2.92 -25.03
N ASN A 183 -18.12 -2.72 -23.78
CA ASN A 183 -17.44 -3.31 -22.63
C ASN A 183 -17.78 -4.81 -22.45
N LEU A 184 -18.94 -5.23 -22.90
CA LEU A 184 -19.47 -6.59 -22.64
C LEU A 184 -18.60 -7.70 -23.25
N SER A 185 -17.87 -7.40 -24.32
CA SER A 185 -16.97 -8.35 -24.99
C SER A 185 -15.75 -8.74 -24.17
N ARG A 186 -15.41 -7.96 -23.10
CA ARG A 186 -14.18 -8.14 -22.31
C ARG A 186 -14.34 -7.92 -20.80
N SER A 187 -15.56 -7.81 -20.29
CA SER A 187 -15.84 -7.52 -18.88
C SER A 187 -16.73 -8.61 -18.30
N VAL A 188 -16.14 -9.57 -17.62
CA VAL A 188 -16.77 -10.80 -17.13
C VAL A 188 -17.91 -10.58 -16.13
N LEU A 189 -17.90 -9.47 -15.40
CA LEU A 189 -18.89 -9.13 -14.38
C LEU A 189 -20.15 -8.45 -14.94
N PHE A 190 -20.12 -7.93 -16.18
CA PHE A 190 -21.20 -7.14 -16.75
C PHE A 190 -22.12 -7.97 -17.66
N ARG A 191 -23.36 -7.54 -17.80
CA ARG A 191 -24.41 -8.13 -18.64
C ARG A 191 -25.08 -7.02 -19.47
N GLU A 192 -25.77 -7.39 -20.50
CA GLU A 192 -26.54 -6.44 -21.34
C GLU A 192 -27.53 -5.58 -20.54
N ALA A 193 -28.18 -6.20 -19.54
CA ALA A 193 -29.09 -5.48 -18.65
C ALA A 193 -28.42 -4.40 -17.77
N ASP A 194 -27.09 -4.40 -17.69
CA ASP A 194 -26.32 -3.43 -16.88
C ASP A 194 -25.92 -2.19 -17.70
N ASN A 195 -26.31 -2.11 -18.97
CA ASN A 195 -25.94 -0.97 -19.84
C ASN A 195 -26.36 0.36 -19.26
N ASN A 196 -25.49 1.36 -19.37
CA ASN A 196 -25.62 2.72 -18.80
C ASN A 196 -25.64 2.82 -17.26
N ARG A 197 -25.42 1.73 -16.51
CA ARG A 197 -25.24 1.73 -15.07
C ARG A 197 -23.76 1.96 -14.69
N SER A 198 -23.48 2.40 -13.46
CA SER A 198 -22.12 2.59 -12.96
C SER A 198 -21.33 1.28 -12.99
N LYS A 199 -20.09 1.33 -13.53
CA LYS A 199 -19.18 0.17 -13.54
C LYS A 199 -18.83 -0.26 -12.11
N ALA A 200 -18.50 0.68 -11.23
CA ALA A 200 -18.12 0.41 -9.85
C ALA A 200 -19.27 -0.25 -9.06
N GLU A 201 -20.50 0.27 -9.19
CA GLU A 201 -21.72 -0.27 -8.54
C GLU A 201 -21.95 -1.71 -8.95
N ILE A 202 -21.99 -1.99 -10.26
CA ILE A 202 -22.27 -3.33 -10.77
C ILE A 202 -21.17 -4.31 -10.42
N ALA A 203 -19.90 -3.89 -10.53
CA ALA A 203 -18.78 -4.73 -10.13
C ALA A 203 -18.84 -5.11 -8.64
N ALA A 204 -19.20 -4.16 -7.77
CA ALA A 204 -19.38 -4.42 -6.34
C ALA A 204 -20.52 -5.43 -6.08
N ALA A 205 -21.67 -5.24 -6.72
CA ALA A 205 -22.81 -6.17 -6.60
C ALA A 205 -22.46 -7.58 -7.08
N ARG A 206 -21.69 -7.71 -8.19
CA ARG A 206 -21.25 -9.01 -8.71
C ARG A 206 -20.19 -9.66 -7.83
N ALA A 207 -19.21 -8.90 -7.31
CA ALA A 207 -18.25 -9.42 -6.34
C ALA A 207 -18.95 -10.02 -5.11
N LYS A 208 -19.94 -9.30 -4.56
CA LYS A 208 -20.77 -9.77 -3.45
C LYS A 208 -21.59 -11.00 -3.80
N SER A 209 -22.05 -11.14 -5.05
CA SER A 209 -22.76 -12.35 -5.50
C SER A 209 -21.82 -13.55 -5.70
N ILE A 210 -20.55 -13.32 -6.07
CA ILE A 210 -19.53 -14.38 -6.15
C ILE A 210 -19.22 -14.89 -4.75
N ASN A 211 -19.02 -14.00 -3.80
CA ASN A 211 -18.72 -14.34 -2.41
C ASN A 211 -19.54 -13.48 -1.44
N PRO A 212 -20.64 -14.00 -0.87
CA PRO A 212 -21.49 -13.26 0.06
C PRO A 212 -20.83 -12.89 1.38
N ASP A 213 -19.71 -13.52 1.75
CA ASP A 213 -19.06 -13.32 3.04
C ASP A 213 -18.13 -12.09 3.06
N ILE A 214 -17.63 -11.64 1.90
CA ILE A 214 -16.77 -10.48 1.79
C ILE A 214 -17.54 -9.16 1.91
N HIS A 215 -16.86 -8.09 2.32
CA HIS A 215 -17.39 -6.73 2.34
C HIS A 215 -16.94 -5.99 1.08
N VAL A 216 -17.89 -5.43 0.34
CA VAL A 216 -17.56 -4.69 -0.89
C VAL A 216 -18.21 -3.32 -0.81
N GLN A 217 -17.40 -2.30 -1.01
CA GLN A 217 -17.82 -0.91 -1.16
C GLN A 217 -17.39 -0.37 -2.52
N TYR A 218 -18.06 0.66 -2.98
CA TYR A 218 -17.68 1.34 -4.21
C TYR A 218 -17.79 2.86 -4.09
N LEU A 219 -17.00 3.55 -4.88
CA LEU A 219 -17.09 4.97 -5.13
C LEU A 219 -17.22 5.17 -6.65
N ASN A 220 -18.30 5.85 -7.06
CA ASN A 220 -18.49 6.27 -8.43
C ASN A 220 -17.87 7.65 -8.61
N GLY A 221 -16.58 7.70 -8.92
CA GLY A 221 -15.84 8.96 -8.94
C GLY A 221 -14.46 8.85 -9.59
N ASP A 222 -13.87 10.01 -9.84
CA ASP A 222 -12.51 10.15 -10.35
C ASP A 222 -11.49 10.01 -9.21
N VAL A 223 -10.49 9.17 -9.40
CA VAL A 223 -9.41 8.95 -8.42
C VAL A 223 -8.62 10.21 -8.14
N THR A 224 -8.46 11.08 -9.13
CA THR A 224 -7.63 12.28 -9.00
C THR A 224 -8.28 13.39 -8.18
N THR A 225 -9.62 13.37 -8.03
CA THR A 225 -10.36 14.49 -7.48
C THR A 225 -11.35 14.11 -6.37
N GLN A 226 -11.87 12.88 -6.38
CA GLN A 226 -12.98 12.49 -5.51
C GLN A 226 -12.59 11.41 -4.49
N LEU A 227 -11.34 10.96 -4.48
CA LEU A 227 -10.83 9.98 -3.53
C LEU A 227 -10.13 10.66 -2.36
N GLY A 228 -10.69 10.54 -1.15
CA GLY A 228 -10.02 10.99 0.07
C GLY A 228 -8.82 10.12 0.43
N LEU A 229 -7.66 10.73 0.74
CA LEU A 229 -6.42 10.02 1.09
C LEU A 229 -6.57 9.11 2.32
N GLY A 230 -7.47 9.46 3.25
CA GLY A 230 -7.76 8.63 4.42
C GLY A 230 -8.36 7.27 4.07
N ILE A 231 -8.98 7.11 2.89
CA ILE A 231 -9.42 5.80 2.38
C ILE A 231 -8.19 4.96 2.03
N ILE A 232 -7.24 5.52 1.26
CA ILE A 232 -5.98 4.82 0.88
C ILE A 232 -5.17 4.47 2.13
N ARG A 233 -5.08 5.37 3.10
CA ARG A 233 -4.38 5.17 4.38
C ARG A 233 -4.83 3.89 5.10
N ARG A 234 -6.09 3.49 4.93
CA ARG A 234 -6.69 2.31 5.55
C ARG A 234 -6.63 1.04 4.70
N MET A 235 -6.06 1.08 3.51
CA MET A 235 -5.87 -0.10 2.67
C MET A 235 -4.57 -0.82 3.01
N ASP A 236 -4.55 -2.13 2.77
CA ASP A 236 -3.33 -2.96 2.85
C ASP A 236 -2.61 -2.99 1.51
N ALA A 237 -3.36 -2.92 0.41
CA ALA A 237 -2.83 -2.82 -0.95
C ALA A 237 -3.80 -2.10 -1.88
N VAL A 238 -3.25 -1.45 -2.91
CA VAL A 238 -4.02 -0.81 -3.99
C VAL A 238 -3.70 -1.52 -5.30
N ILE A 239 -4.71 -1.77 -6.14
CA ILE A 239 -4.54 -2.36 -7.47
C ILE A 239 -5.04 -1.37 -8.52
N GLY A 240 -4.13 -0.91 -9.37
CA GLY A 240 -4.43 -0.02 -10.49
C GLY A 240 -4.79 -0.79 -11.75
N CYS A 241 -6.02 -0.60 -12.24
CA CYS A 241 -6.54 -1.17 -13.49
C CYS A 241 -6.91 -0.04 -14.45
N LEU A 242 -5.99 0.89 -14.63
CA LEU A 242 -6.18 2.19 -15.26
C LEU A 242 -5.80 2.15 -16.75
N ASP A 243 -6.37 3.05 -17.54
CA ASP A 243 -6.12 3.19 -18.98
C ASP A 243 -5.32 4.46 -19.35
N ASN A 244 -5.07 5.35 -18.40
CA ASN A 244 -4.35 6.59 -18.66
C ASN A 244 -3.17 6.81 -17.68
N ARG A 245 -2.22 7.63 -18.09
CA ARG A 245 -0.97 7.89 -17.36
C ARG A 245 -1.16 8.84 -16.18
N GLU A 246 -2.08 9.78 -16.32
CA GLU A 246 -2.39 10.80 -15.32
C GLU A 246 -2.94 10.13 -14.04
N ALA A 247 -3.94 9.27 -14.19
CA ALA A 247 -4.51 8.54 -13.07
C ALA A 247 -3.45 7.63 -12.41
N ARG A 248 -2.57 6.97 -13.21
CA ARG A 248 -1.46 6.18 -12.64
C ARG A 248 -0.49 7.01 -11.81
N LEU A 249 -0.14 8.20 -12.29
CA LEU A 249 0.75 9.11 -11.55
C LEU A 249 0.10 9.58 -10.25
N ALA A 250 -1.19 9.93 -10.27
CA ALA A 250 -1.94 10.29 -9.08
C ALA A 250 -1.99 9.14 -8.06
N VAL A 251 -2.35 7.93 -8.50
CA VAL A 251 -2.36 6.73 -7.63
C VAL A 251 -0.98 6.46 -7.05
N ASN A 252 0.09 6.58 -7.86
CA ASN A 252 1.46 6.42 -7.40
C ASN A 252 1.77 7.41 -6.27
N ARG A 253 1.51 8.70 -6.47
CA ARG A 253 1.73 9.75 -5.45
C ARG A 253 0.93 9.47 -4.18
N PHE A 254 -0.36 9.18 -4.31
CA PHE A 254 -1.23 8.90 -3.18
C PHE A 254 -0.79 7.67 -2.37
N CYS A 255 -0.37 6.60 -3.04
CA CYS A 255 0.14 5.40 -2.39
C CYS A 255 1.47 5.67 -1.67
N TYR A 256 2.37 6.46 -2.26
CA TYR A 256 3.63 6.84 -1.63
C TYR A 256 3.40 7.78 -0.44
N TRP A 257 2.53 8.80 -0.56
CA TRP A 257 2.18 9.69 0.54
C TRP A 257 1.62 8.92 1.74
N MET A 258 0.79 7.91 1.49
CA MET A 258 0.17 7.08 2.52
C MET A 258 1.00 5.85 2.91
N ASN A 259 2.20 5.69 2.37
CA ASN A 259 3.07 4.53 2.59
C ASN A 259 2.37 3.20 2.33
N LYS A 260 1.65 3.09 1.19
CA LYS A 260 0.91 1.88 0.80
C LYS A 260 1.48 1.25 -0.45
N PRO A 261 1.65 -0.09 -0.48
CA PRO A 261 2.05 -0.78 -1.69
C PRO A 261 0.92 -0.75 -2.72
N TRP A 262 1.30 -0.71 -4.00
CA TRP A 262 0.33 -0.83 -5.05
C TRP A 262 0.84 -1.66 -6.24
N VAL A 263 -0.11 -2.29 -6.94
CA VAL A 263 0.14 -3.16 -8.09
C VAL A 263 -0.53 -2.54 -9.31
N ASP A 264 0.26 -2.14 -10.28
CA ASP A 264 -0.25 -1.58 -11.55
C ASP A 264 -0.27 -2.64 -12.64
N GLY A 265 -1.32 -2.62 -13.45
CA GLY A 265 -1.44 -3.42 -14.65
C GLY A 265 -1.76 -2.55 -15.87
N ALA A 266 -1.22 -2.95 -17.02
CA ALA A 266 -1.59 -2.35 -18.29
C ALA A 266 -1.74 -3.43 -19.36
N ILE A 267 -2.69 -3.24 -20.26
CA ILE A 267 -2.99 -4.15 -21.35
C ILE A 267 -3.22 -3.40 -22.65
N GLN A 268 -2.75 -3.97 -23.74
CA GLN A 268 -2.98 -3.48 -25.11
C GLN A 268 -2.96 -4.66 -26.08
N GLU A 269 -4.04 -4.85 -26.85
CA GLU A 269 -4.19 -6.01 -27.77
C GLU A 269 -3.93 -7.35 -27.08
N LEU A 270 -2.81 -8.01 -27.34
CA LEU A 270 -2.33 -9.22 -26.68
C LEU A 270 -1.08 -8.97 -25.81
N LEU A 271 -0.71 -7.72 -25.61
CA LEU A 271 0.41 -7.33 -24.75
C LEU A 271 -0.09 -6.92 -23.37
N GLY A 272 0.69 -7.22 -22.36
CA GLY A 272 0.38 -6.81 -21.01
C GLY A 272 1.62 -6.61 -20.14
N LEU A 273 1.45 -5.90 -19.03
CA LEU A 273 2.50 -5.77 -18.03
C LEU A 273 1.91 -5.69 -16.63
N VAL A 274 2.72 -6.09 -15.65
CA VAL A 274 2.45 -5.94 -14.23
C VAL A 274 3.66 -5.31 -13.54
N ARG A 275 3.41 -4.40 -12.61
CA ARG A 275 4.41 -3.68 -11.82
C ARG A 275 4.00 -3.68 -10.36
N VAL A 276 4.95 -3.93 -9.47
CA VAL A 276 4.73 -3.81 -8.03
C VAL A 276 5.53 -2.63 -7.52
N PHE A 277 4.89 -1.75 -6.79
CA PHE A 277 5.51 -0.58 -6.18
C PHE A 277 5.30 -0.62 -4.66
N VAL A 278 6.40 -0.54 -3.93
CA VAL A 278 6.41 -0.50 -2.47
C VAL A 278 7.18 0.75 -2.05
N PRO A 279 6.57 1.69 -1.33
CA PRO A 279 7.25 2.89 -0.88
C PRO A 279 8.56 2.57 -0.15
N GLY A 280 9.62 3.31 -0.47
CA GLY A 280 10.97 3.08 0.06
C GLY A 280 11.73 1.90 -0.56
N GLN A 281 11.15 1.16 -1.52
CA GLN A 281 11.79 -0.01 -2.14
C GLN A 281 11.78 0.09 -3.67
N GLY A 282 12.94 0.39 -4.25
CA GLY A 282 13.11 0.44 -5.70
C GLY A 282 12.44 1.64 -6.39
N ALA A 283 12.30 1.54 -7.72
CA ALA A 283 11.69 2.57 -8.54
C ALA A 283 10.17 2.63 -8.35
N CYS A 284 9.60 3.83 -8.32
CA CYS A 284 8.14 4.05 -8.37
C CYS A 284 7.65 4.15 -9.83
N TYR A 285 6.35 4.33 -10.04
CA TYR A 285 5.79 4.51 -11.38
C TYR A 285 6.41 5.71 -12.12
N GLU A 286 6.57 6.85 -11.46
CA GLU A 286 7.17 8.04 -12.06
C GLU A 286 8.61 7.80 -12.51
N CYS A 287 9.39 7.01 -11.78
CA CYS A 287 10.73 6.59 -12.19
C CYS A 287 10.76 5.77 -13.49
N THR A 288 9.66 5.10 -13.83
CA THR A 288 9.55 4.33 -15.09
C THR A 288 9.18 5.17 -16.31
N LEU A 289 8.86 6.46 -16.11
CA LEU A 289 8.50 7.38 -17.18
C LEU A 289 9.74 8.05 -17.76
N THR A 290 9.69 8.31 -19.08
CA THR A 290 10.70 9.16 -19.73
C THR A 290 10.47 10.62 -19.35
N GLU A 291 11.54 11.43 -19.39
CA GLU A 291 11.43 12.88 -19.16
C GLU A 291 10.41 13.56 -20.12
N GLN A 292 10.33 13.09 -21.37
CA GLN A 292 9.34 13.59 -22.30
C GLN A 292 7.92 13.27 -21.84
N ALA A 293 7.66 12.06 -21.35
CA ALA A 293 6.36 11.68 -20.83
C ALA A 293 5.97 12.50 -19.58
N ILE A 294 6.93 12.83 -18.73
CA ILE A 294 6.71 13.69 -17.55
C ILE A 294 6.40 15.12 -17.99
N ARG A 295 7.17 15.68 -18.95
CA ARG A 295 6.88 17.00 -19.52
C ARG A 295 5.50 17.07 -20.18
N ASP A 296 5.13 16.04 -20.95
CA ASP A 296 3.81 15.97 -21.58
C ASP A 296 2.66 15.93 -20.56
N LEU A 297 2.86 15.24 -19.45
CA LEU A 297 1.90 15.21 -18.33
C LEU A 297 1.80 16.61 -17.68
N SER A 298 2.92 17.25 -17.37
CA SER A 298 2.94 18.60 -16.78
C SER A 298 2.27 19.64 -17.67
N LEU A 299 2.47 19.56 -19.00
CA LEU A 299 1.81 20.45 -19.96
C LEU A 299 0.29 20.23 -20.01
N ARG A 300 -0.19 19.00 -19.83
CA ARG A 300 -1.63 18.69 -19.76
C ARG A 300 -2.29 19.23 -18.51
N TYR A 301 -1.59 19.24 -17.39
CA TYR A 301 -2.08 19.87 -16.16
C TYR A 301 -2.18 21.39 -16.27
N SER A 302 -1.29 22.03 -17.03
CA SER A 302 -1.30 23.48 -17.22
C SER A 302 -2.24 23.96 -18.33
N CYS A 303 -2.82 23.07 -19.15
CA CYS A 303 -3.72 23.43 -20.26
C CYS A 303 -5.01 22.60 -20.25
N PRO A 304 -6.01 22.97 -19.42
CA PRO A 304 -7.20 22.15 -19.14
C PRO A 304 -8.08 21.88 -20.36
N LEU A 305 -8.01 22.73 -21.38
CA LEU A 305 -8.86 22.65 -22.58
C LEU A 305 -8.39 21.60 -23.59
N LEU A 306 -7.07 21.32 -23.67
CA LEU A 306 -6.48 20.34 -24.60
C LEU A 306 -6.56 18.91 -24.04
N ALA A 307 -6.52 18.73 -22.73
CA ALA A 307 -6.51 17.41 -22.09
C ALA A 307 -7.79 16.62 -22.35
N ARG A 308 -8.96 17.27 -22.39
CA ARG A 308 -10.25 16.59 -22.61
C ARG A 308 -10.47 16.12 -24.05
N GLN A 309 -9.92 16.79 -25.05
CA GLN A 309 -10.05 16.34 -26.45
C GLN A 309 -9.24 15.07 -26.75
N ASN A 310 -8.11 14.86 -26.07
CA ASN A 310 -7.26 13.69 -26.28
C ASN A 310 -7.73 12.43 -25.54
N ILE A 311 -8.50 12.56 -24.45
CA ILE A 311 -9.09 11.42 -23.72
C ILE A 311 -10.11 10.67 -24.58
N LEU A 312 -10.82 11.35 -25.47
CA LEU A 312 -11.81 10.74 -26.36
C LEU A 312 -11.21 9.89 -27.50
N LEU A 313 -9.91 10.05 -27.79
CA LEU A 313 -9.22 9.33 -28.87
C LEU A 313 -8.52 8.03 -28.42
N GLY A 314 -8.50 7.70 -27.14
CA GLY A 314 -7.58 6.74 -26.58
C GLY A 314 -8.16 5.44 -26.03
N LYS A 315 -9.30 4.91 -26.53
CA LYS A 315 -9.73 3.53 -26.17
C LYS A 315 -8.74 2.52 -26.76
N VAL A 316 -7.81 2.04 -25.95
CA VAL A 316 -6.84 1.01 -26.35
C VAL A 316 -7.59 -0.30 -26.59
N PRO A 317 -7.53 -0.89 -27.81
CA PRO A 317 -8.15 -2.18 -28.07
C PRO A 317 -7.50 -3.27 -27.19
N THR A 318 -8.32 -4.12 -26.61
CA THR A 318 -7.85 -5.20 -25.75
C THR A 318 -8.76 -6.41 -25.85
N THR A 319 -8.19 -7.59 -25.58
CA THR A 319 -8.92 -8.85 -25.58
C THR A 319 -9.26 -9.31 -24.14
N PRO A 320 -10.30 -10.10 -23.91
CA PRO A 320 -10.59 -10.67 -22.59
C PRO A 320 -9.45 -11.58 -22.10
N THR A 321 -8.75 -12.26 -22.99
CA THR A 321 -7.66 -13.18 -22.65
C THR A 321 -6.48 -12.46 -21.99
N ILE A 322 -6.03 -11.33 -22.55
CA ILE A 322 -4.95 -10.55 -21.94
C ILE A 322 -5.38 -9.93 -20.60
N ALA A 323 -6.65 -9.50 -20.51
CA ALA A 323 -7.21 -8.98 -19.26
C ALA A 323 -7.21 -10.06 -18.16
N SER A 324 -7.56 -11.30 -18.50
CA SER A 324 -7.55 -12.45 -17.57
C SER A 324 -6.14 -12.76 -17.10
N ILE A 325 -5.14 -12.81 -18.00
CA ILE A 325 -3.75 -13.12 -17.64
C ILE A 325 -3.19 -12.03 -16.71
N ILE A 326 -3.26 -10.78 -17.12
CA ILE A 326 -2.69 -9.66 -16.36
C ILE A 326 -3.45 -9.43 -15.05
N GLY A 327 -4.79 -9.54 -15.07
CA GLY A 327 -5.61 -9.43 -13.86
C GLY A 327 -5.34 -10.53 -12.84
N ALA A 328 -5.05 -11.76 -13.31
CA ALA A 328 -4.62 -12.85 -12.44
C ALA A 328 -3.24 -12.57 -11.82
N MET A 329 -2.28 -12.06 -12.62
CA MET A 329 -0.95 -11.69 -12.12
C MET A 329 -1.02 -10.55 -11.09
N GLN A 330 -1.81 -9.49 -11.34
CA GLN A 330 -2.01 -8.43 -10.35
C GLN A 330 -2.63 -8.95 -9.04
N SER A 331 -3.63 -9.80 -9.14
CA SER A 331 -4.28 -10.42 -7.97
C SER A 331 -3.30 -11.28 -7.17
N GLN A 332 -2.40 -11.98 -7.86
CA GLN A 332 -1.37 -12.79 -7.22
C GLN A 332 -0.31 -11.92 -6.52
N GLU A 333 0.14 -10.81 -7.11
CA GLU A 333 1.07 -9.89 -6.46
C GLU A 333 0.43 -9.23 -5.22
N ALA A 334 -0.84 -8.83 -5.29
CA ALA A 334 -1.57 -8.33 -4.12
C ALA A 334 -1.69 -9.39 -3.02
N LEU A 335 -1.94 -10.65 -3.38
CA LEU A 335 -1.99 -11.76 -2.42
C LEU A 335 -0.63 -12.00 -1.74
N LYS A 336 0.49 -11.87 -2.49
CA LYS A 336 1.84 -11.93 -1.91
C LYS A 336 2.06 -10.81 -0.91
N LEU A 337 1.68 -9.57 -1.23
CA LEU A 337 1.78 -8.42 -0.32
C LEU A 337 1.00 -8.67 0.98
N ILE A 338 -0.24 -9.15 0.88
CA ILE A 338 -1.12 -9.47 2.03
C ILE A 338 -0.50 -10.57 2.93
N ASN A 339 0.09 -11.61 2.33
CA ASN A 339 0.70 -12.70 3.08
C ASN A 339 2.17 -12.43 3.46
N HIS A 340 2.68 -11.22 3.23
CA HIS A 340 4.08 -10.83 3.46
C HIS A 340 5.10 -11.73 2.76
N MET A 341 4.74 -12.21 1.58
CA MET A 341 5.62 -12.98 0.70
C MET A 341 6.55 -12.03 -0.08
N PRO A 342 7.71 -12.52 -0.53
CA PRO A 342 8.61 -11.72 -1.35
C PRO A 342 7.93 -11.24 -2.65
N VAL A 343 8.07 -9.95 -2.92
CA VAL A 343 7.72 -9.29 -4.19
C VAL A 343 8.96 -8.64 -4.78
N GLU A 344 8.90 -8.17 -6.01
CA GLU A 344 10.03 -7.52 -6.69
C GLU A 344 9.71 -6.06 -7.04
N PRO A 345 9.80 -5.12 -6.07
CA PRO A 345 9.50 -3.72 -6.31
C PRO A 345 10.45 -3.07 -7.32
N GLY A 346 9.92 -2.16 -8.14
CA GLY A 346 10.70 -1.47 -9.18
C GLY A 346 11.00 -2.31 -10.42
N LYS A 347 10.48 -3.54 -10.49
CA LYS A 347 10.53 -4.36 -11.70
C LYS A 347 9.21 -4.32 -12.45
N VAL A 348 9.30 -4.44 -13.78
CA VAL A 348 8.16 -4.54 -14.70
C VAL A 348 8.20 -5.90 -15.37
N THR A 349 7.19 -6.70 -15.15
CA THR A 349 7.00 -7.98 -15.86
C THR A 349 6.13 -7.73 -17.09
N HIS A 350 6.69 -7.95 -18.26
CA HIS A 350 6.02 -7.86 -19.55
C HIS A 350 5.56 -9.23 -20.00
N PHE A 351 4.35 -9.32 -20.52
CA PHE A 351 3.82 -10.49 -21.20
C PHE A 351 3.52 -10.16 -22.66
N ASN A 352 4.09 -10.94 -23.57
CA ASN A 352 3.82 -10.87 -24.99
C ASN A 352 2.96 -12.07 -25.42
N GLY A 353 1.66 -11.86 -25.54
CA GLY A 353 0.71 -12.91 -25.91
C GLY A 353 0.77 -13.34 -27.38
N MET A 354 1.53 -12.65 -28.25
CA MET A 354 1.75 -13.09 -29.63
C MET A 354 2.62 -14.34 -29.69
N VAL A 355 3.57 -14.45 -28.77
CA VAL A 355 4.55 -15.56 -28.70
C VAL A 355 4.52 -16.29 -27.35
N ASN A 356 3.64 -15.87 -26.43
CA ASN A 356 3.51 -16.41 -25.06
C ASN A 356 4.81 -16.33 -24.24
N GLU A 357 5.54 -15.24 -24.39
CA GLU A 357 6.79 -14.99 -23.66
C GLU A 357 6.61 -13.96 -22.56
N MET A 358 7.35 -14.15 -21.48
CA MET A 358 7.46 -13.21 -20.36
C MET A 358 8.89 -12.77 -20.17
N HIS A 359 9.10 -11.48 -19.94
CA HIS A 359 10.40 -10.94 -19.55
C HIS A 359 10.23 -9.86 -18.49
N THR A 360 11.25 -9.68 -17.67
CA THR A 360 11.25 -8.68 -16.59
C THR A 360 12.33 -7.64 -16.82
N THR A 361 11.96 -6.37 -16.72
CA THR A 361 12.87 -5.22 -16.78
C THR A 361 12.95 -4.57 -15.41
N ALA A 362 14.15 -4.28 -14.91
CA ALA A 362 14.36 -3.55 -13.67
C ALA A 362 14.60 -2.06 -13.97
N TYR A 363 13.98 -1.21 -13.16
CA TYR A 363 14.17 0.24 -13.19
C TYR A 363 14.89 0.69 -11.93
N SER A 364 15.79 1.66 -12.09
CA SER A 364 16.45 2.31 -10.95
C SER A 364 15.59 3.45 -10.43
N PRO A 365 15.53 3.67 -9.11
CA PRO A 365 14.90 4.86 -8.55
C PRO A 365 15.68 6.10 -9.00
N ARG A 366 14.96 7.17 -9.33
CA ARG A 366 15.56 8.47 -9.63
C ARG A 366 15.73 9.26 -8.34
N GLU A 367 16.88 9.90 -8.18
CA GLU A 367 17.20 10.70 -6.97
C GLU A 367 16.31 11.95 -6.86
N ASP A 368 15.91 12.51 -8.00
CA ASP A 368 15.07 13.72 -8.13
C ASP A 368 13.57 13.42 -8.26
N CYS A 369 13.13 12.22 -7.94
CA CYS A 369 11.73 11.83 -8.12
C CYS A 369 10.83 12.41 -7.03
N GLU A 370 9.91 13.29 -7.41
CA GLU A 370 8.97 13.95 -6.51
C GLU A 370 7.97 12.97 -5.83
N SER A 371 7.72 11.81 -6.44
CA SER A 371 6.82 10.80 -5.87
C SER A 371 7.39 10.06 -4.65
N HIS A 372 8.71 10.16 -4.37
CA HIS A 372 9.35 9.44 -3.26
C HIS A 372 9.20 10.15 -1.91
N TRP A 373 8.10 10.83 -1.72
CA TRP A 373 7.78 11.50 -0.48
C TRP A 373 6.65 10.77 0.24
N THR A 374 6.73 10.67 1.56
CA THR A 374 5.74 10.03 2.41
C THR A 374 5.31 11.02 3.49
N TYR A 375 4.02 11.10 3.77
CA TYR A 375 3.51 11.93 4.86
C TYR A 375 4.06 11.42 6.19
N GLY A 376 4.39 12.36 7.08
CA GLY A 376 4.71 12.08 8.46
C GLY A 376 3.47 11.71 9.29
N ASP A 377 3.51 12.05 10.57
CA ASP A 377 2.39 11.81 11.47
C ASP A 377 1.14 12.58 11.01
N VAL A 378 0.03 11.86 10.89
CA VAL A 378 -1.27 12.41 10.49
C VAL A 378 -2.12 12.65 11.72
N THR A 379 -2.50 13.91 11.95
CA THR A 379 -3.41 14.32 13.03
C THR A 379 -4.86 14.07 12.62
N GLU A 380 -5.58 13.27 13.38
CA GLU A 380 -7.00 12.98 13.14
C GLU A 380 -7.88 14.10 13.72
N LEU A 381 -8.64 14.77 12.86
CA LEU A 381 -9.59 15.80 13.26
C LEU A 381 -11.02 15.27 13.13
N PRO A 382 -11.90 15.47 14.13
CA PRO A 382 -13.31 15.11 14.04
C PRO A 382 -14.08 16.11 13.14
N ALA A 383 -13.44 16.54 12.05
CA ALA A 383 -13.92 17.53 11.09
C ALA A 383 -14.51 16.83 9.86
N ARG A 384 -15.44 17.49 9.18
CA ARG A 384 -16.11 17.02 7.96
C ARG A 384 -15.87 17.99 6.82
N ALA A 385 -15.57 17.50 5.63
CA ALA A 385 -15.34 18.34 4.46
C ALA A 385 -16.53 19.28 4.15
N GLU A 386 -17.77 18.81 4.32
CA GLU A 386 -18.98 19.59 4.05
C GLU A 386 -19.26 20.71 5.06
N ARG A 387 -18.71 20.63 6.27
CA ARG A 387 -19.04 21.55 7.37
C ARG A 387 -17.87 22.42 7.81
N THR A 388 -16.65 21.93 7.63
CA THR A 388 -15.42 22.61 8.06
C THR A 388 -15.03 23.63 7.01
N THR A 389 -14.79 24.86 7.42
CA THR A 389 -14.33 25.92 6.54
C THR A 389 -12.82 25.89 6.37
N ILE A 390 -12.33 26.57 5.34
CA ILE A 390 -10.89 26.76 5.11
C ILE A 390 -10.28 27.49 6.31
N ASP A 391 -10.96 28.53 6.83
CA ASP A 391 -10.53 29.30 7.99
C ASP A 391 -10.41 28.44 9.27
N ASP A 392 -11.30 27.44 9.45
CA ASP A 392 -11.21 26.51 10.58
C ASP A 392 -9.91 25.70 10.54
N ILE A 393 -9.52 25.19 9.37
CA ILE A 393 -8.27 24.44 9.20
C ILE A 393 -7.06 25.36 9.33
N LEU A 394 -7.10 26.57 8.77
CA LEU A 394 -6.02 27.54 8.94
C LEU A 394 -5.77 27.87 10.40
N ARG A 395 -6.83 28.10 11.19
CA ARG A 395 -6.70 28.36 12.64
C ARG A 395 -6.05 27.19 13.39
N ILE A 396 -6.42 25.96 13.05
CA ILE A 396 -5.79 24.77 13.64
C ILE A 396 -4.32 24.71 13.24
N ALA A 397 -4.03 24.88 11.96
CA ALA A 397 -2.67 24.82 11.45
C ALA A 397 -1.78 25.96 11.99
N CYS A 398 -2.32 27.18 12.16
CA CYS A 398 -1.61 28.28 12.82
C CYS A 398 -1.32 28.01 14.30
N ALA A 399 -2.23 27.31 15.00
CA ALA A 399 -1.97 26.91 16.39
C ALA A 399 -0.81 25.91 16.50
N ASP A 400 -0.65 25.01 15.53
CA ASP A 400 0.38 23.97 15.51
C ASP A 400 1.73 24.44 14.92
N LEU A 401 1.71 25.30 13.90
CA LEU A 401 2.87 25.71 13.11
C LEU A 401 3.32 27.16 13.34
N GLY A 402 2.50 27.98 14.00
CA GLY A 402 2.78 29.40 14.24
C GLY A 402 2.29 30.31 13.11
N LEU A 403 3.09 31.31 12.74
CA LEU A 403 2.78 32.29 11.70
C LEU A 403 3.17 31.79 10.30
N ASP A 404 2.65 32.48 9.28
CA ASP A 404 2.95 32.23 7.87
C ASP A 404 2.58 30.82 7.38
N VAL A 405 1.46 30.30 7.88
CA VAL A 405 0.96 28.97 7.51
C VAL A 405 0.28 29.01 6.15
N VAL A 406 0.59 28.00 5.37
CA VAL A 406 0.06 27.77 4.04
C VAL A 406 -0.66 26.42 4.01
N ILE A 407 -1.87 26.37 3.44
CA ILE A 407 -2.55 25.11 3.08
C ILE A 407 -2.26 24.84 1.60
N GLU A 408 -1.77 23.64 1.30
CA GLU A 408 -1.62 23.16 -0.08
C GLU A 408 -2.78 22.25 -0.47
N LEU A 409 -3.42 22.57 -1.58
CA LEU A 409 -4.46 21.74 -2.19
C LEU A 409 -3.80 20.73 -3.15
N ASP A 410 -4.34 19.52 -3.24
CA ASP A 410 -3.86 18.50 -4.17
C ASP A 410 -4.26 18.78 -5.63
N GLN A 411 -5.12 19.77 -5.85
CA GLN A 411 -5.65 20.17 -7.15
C GLN A 411 -5.61 21.68 -7.32
N GLU A 412 -5.47 22.13 -8.55
CA GLU A 412 -5.64 23.52 -8.92
C GLU A 412 -7.11 23.96 -8.74
N LEU A 413 -7.31 25.01 -7.97
CA LEU A 413 -8.61 25.68 -7.77
C LEU A 413 -8.73 26.85 -8.76
N VAL A 414 -9.76 26.85 -9.58
CA VAL A 414 -10.11 28.01 -10.42
C VAL A 414 -10.80 29.03 -9.54
N THR A 415 -10.15 30.15 -9.27
CA THR A 415 -10.71 31.22 -8.44
C THR A 415 -11.66 32.11 -9.27
N LYS A 416 -11.25 32.48 -10.49
CA LYS A 416 -12.06 33.26 -11.42
C LYS A 416 -11.72 32.93 -12.87
N LEU A 417 -12.69 33.24 -13.75
CA LEU A 417 -12.49 33.28 -15.21
C LEU A 417 -12.65 34.72 -15.69
N GLU A 418 -11.72 35.22 -16.50
CA GLU A 418 -11.74 36.59 -17.03
C GLU A 418 -11.67 36.56 -18.56
N CYS A 419 -12.53 37.32 -19.21
CA CYS A 419 -12.51 37.43 -20.65
C CYS A 419 -11.49 38.47 -21.12
N PRO A 420 -10.50 38.12 -21.94
CA PRO A 420 -9.49 39.07 -22.43
C PRO A 420 -10.04 40.13 -23.36
N THR A 421 -11.24 39.93 -23.91
CA THR A 421 -11.85 40.84 -24.89
C THR A 421 -12.86 41.82 -24.29
N CYS A 422 -13.77 41.34 -23.45
CA CYS A 422 -14.84 42.18 -22.86
C CYS A 422 -14.67 42.41 -21.36
N HIS A 423 -13.60 41.86 -20.76
CA HIS A 423 -13.24 42.01 -19.36
C HIS A 423 -14.32 41.54 -18.37
N THR A 424 -15.25 40.69 -18.83
CA THR A 424 -16.23 40.06 -17.93
C THR A 424 -15.49 39.08 -17.03
N VAL A 425 -15.67 39.25 -15.71
CA VAL A 425 -15.10 38.39 -14.66
C VAL A 425 -16.21 37.56 -14.04
N GLU A 426 -15.96 36.28 -13.82
CA GLU A 426 -16.84 35.36 -13.11
C GLU A 426 -16.03 34.61 -12.04
N GLU A 427 -16.44 34.70 -10.78
CA GLU A 427 -15.86 33.90 -9.70
C GLU A 427 -16.40 32.47 -9.79
N ILE A 428 -15.50 31.47 -9.82
CA ILE A 428 -15.87 30.05 -9.99
C ILE A 428 -15.72 29.29 -8.69
N LEU A 429 -14.55 29.34 -8.03
CA LEU A 429 -14.18 28.62 -6.82
C LEU A 429 -14.47 27.10 -6.93
N ARG A 430 -13.95 26.46 -7.96
CA ARG A 430 -14.09 25.03 -8.22
C ARG A 430 -12.75 24.42 -8.65
N PRO A 431 -12.54 23.14 -8.39
CA PRO A 431 -11.40 22.43 -8.97
C PRO A 431 -11.38 22.56 -10.49
N LEU A 432 -10.20 22.71 -11.05
CA LEU A 432 -10.00 22.85 -12.50
C LEU A 432 -10.62 21.68 -13.28
N SER A 433 -10.59 20.47 -12.71
CA SER A 433 -11.19 19.27 -13.29
C SER A 433 -12.72 19.33 -13.44
N GLU A 434 -13.39 20.18 -12.67
CA GLU A 434 -14.85 20.39 -12.72
C GLU A 434 -15.27 21.51 -13.68
N VAL A 435 -14.33 22.33 -14.14
CA VAL A 435 -14.61 23.42 -15.07
C VAL A 435 -14.77 22.86 -16.48
N THR A 436 -15.98 22.96 -17.02
CA THR A 436 -16.28 22.42 -18.35
C THR A 436 -15.71 23.30 -19.46
N PHE A 437 -15.47 22.73 -20.65
CA PHE A 437 -15.04 23.47 -21.83
C PHE A 437 -15.97 24.65 -22.17
N ASN A 438 -17.29 24.42 -22.07
CA ASN A 438 -18.28 25.47 -22.32
C ASN A 438 -18.21 26.59 -21.29
N ALA A 439 -17.94 26.28 -20.03
CA ALA A 439 -17.70 27.29 -18.99
C ALA A 439 -16.43 28.12 -19.29
N GLY A 440 -15.47 27.59 -20.01
CA GLY A 440 -14.28 28.31 -20.46
C GLY A 440 -14.57 29.41 -21.48
N HIS A 441 -15.73 29.44 -22.15
CA HIS A 441 -16.07 30.46 -23.13
C HIS A 441 -16.89 31.59 -22.50
N CYS A 442 -16.60 32.81 -22.90
CA CYS A 442 -17.32 33.99 -22.42
C CYS A 442 -18.78 33.98 -22.90
N PRO A 443 -19.76 34.07 -22.00
CA PRO A 443 -21.17 34.06 -22.38
C PRO A 443 -21.56 35.31 -23.19
N ALA A 444 -20.79 36.41 -23.08
CA ALA A 444 -21.08 37.66 -23.77
C ALA A 444 -20.53 37.74 -25.18
N CYS A 445 -19.31 37.25 -25.43
CA CYS A 445 -18.61 37.39 -26.70
C CYS A 445 -18.09 36.08 -27.34
N GLY A 446 -18.25 34.93 -26.65
CA GLY A 446 -17.82 33.62 -27.13
C GLY A 446 -16.30 33.35 -27.07
N VAL A 447 -15.49 34.32 -26.70
CA VAL A 447 -14.02 34.17 -26.62
C VAL A 447 -13.64 33.32 -25.43
N LEU A 448 -12.57 32.50 -25.59
CA LEU A 448 -12.01 31.71 -24.49
C LEU A 448 -11.49 32.63 -23.38
N ARG A 449 -11.92 32.36 -22.15
CA ARG A 449 -11.54 33.12 -20.95
C ARG A 449 -10.22 32.62 -20.37
N GLU A 450 -9.49 33.50 -19.71
CA GLU A 450 -8.33 33.17 -18.91
C GLU A 450 -8.77 32.65 -17.54
N ALA A 451 -8.17 31.54 -17.08
CA ALA A 451 -8.43 30.98 -15.77
C ALA A 451 -7.34 31.41 -14.79
N PHE A 452 -7.75 31.94 -13.65
CA PHE A 452 -6.85 32.25 -12.54
C PHE A 452 -6.87 31.08 -11.56
N LEU A 453 -5.70 30.47 -11.37
CA LEU A 453 -5.52 29.23 -10.63
C LEU A 453 -4.76 29.48 -9.32
N THR A 454 -5.10 28.73 -8.31
CA THR A 454 -4.31 28.58 -7.10
C THR A 454 -4.40 27.14 -6.57
N HIS A 455 -3.31 26.63 -6.02
CA HIS A 455 -3.29 25.40 -5.22
C HIS A 455 -2.82 25.69 -3.79
N VAL A 456 -2.57 26.97 -3.47
CA VAL A 456 -2.02 27.45 -2.20
C VAL A 456 -3.01 28.44 -1.58
N ILE A 457 -3.25 28.29 -0.28
CA ILE A 457 -4.11 29.18 0.51
C ILE A 457 -3.27 29.72 1.67
N THR A 458 -3.13 31.05 1.73
CA THR A 458 -2.25 31.77 2.66
C THR A 458 -2.99 32.42 3.84
N GLY A 459 -4.34 32.50 3.76
CA GLY A 459 -5.15 33.17 4.75
C GLY A 459 -5.57 34.60 4.36
N GLU A 460 -5.13 35.09 3.21
CA GLU A 460 -5.52 36.43 2.68
C GLU A 460 -6.69 36.35 1.67
N GLU A 461 -7.13 35.14 1.31
CA GLU A 461 -8.13 34.90 0.28
C GLU A 461 -9.53 35.28 0.77
N PRO A 462 -10.38 35.91 -0.07
CA PRO A 462 -11.72 36.35 0.30
C PRO A 462 -12.70 35.20 0.55
N PHE A 463 -12.34 33.97 0.18
CA PHE A 463 -13.20 32.79 0.25
C PHE A 463 -12.89 31.84 1.43
N LEU A 464 -12.17 32.27 2.44
CA LEU A 464 -11.82 31.45 3.62
C LEU A 464 -13.04 30.89 4.37
N HIS A 465 -14.18 31.58 4.28
CA HIS A 465 -15.46 31.15 4.86
C HIS A 465 -16.10 29.95 4.13
N ARG A 466 -15.60 29.59 2.97
CA ARG A 466 -16.11 28.45 2.18
C ARG A 466 -15.72 27.12 2.85
N THR A 467 -16.63 26.14 2.72
CA THR A 467 -16.35 24.79 3.22
C THR A 467 -15.34 24.06 2.32
N LEU A 468 -14.58 23.14 2.90
CA LEU A 468 -13.61 22.34 2.17
C LEU A 468 -14.24 21.58 0.99
N ALA A 469 -15.43 20.99 1.19
CA ALA A 469 -16.15 20.32 0.10
C ALA A 469 -16.52 21.28 -1.04
N SER A 470 -16.84 22.55 -0.74
CA SER A 470 -17.21 23.54 -1.76
C SER A 470 -16.08 23.95 -2.69
N ILE A 471 -14.83 23.68 -2.29
CA ILE A 471 -13.62 23.88 -3.11
C ILE A 471 -13.04 22.55 -3.63
N GLY A 472 -13.81 21.45 -3.53
CA GLY A 472 -13.47 20.16 -4.12
C GLY A 472 -12.66 19.22 -3.23
N VAL A 473 -12.48 19.51 -1.93
CA VAL A 473 -11.85 18.56 -1.01
C VAL A 473 -12.81 17.40 -0.73
N PRO A 474 -12.44 16.14 -1.04
CA PRO A 474 -13.33 15.01 -0.86
C PRO A 474 -13.48 14.62 0.63
N PRO A 475 -14.51 13.84 0.98
CA PRO A 475 -14.67 13.29 2.32
C PRO A 475 -13.47 12.42 2.74
N LEU A 476 -13.16 12.42 4.04
CA LEU A 476 -12.06 11.65 4.63
C LEU A 476 -10.70 11.98 3.97
N HIS A 477 -10.52 13.22 3.54
CA HIS A 477 -9.26 13.67 2.95
C HIS A 477 -8.23 14.03 4.01
N ILE A 478 -6.97 14.16 3.60
CA ILE A 478 -5.87 14.62 4.45
C ILE A 478 -5.37 15.96 3.90
N ILE A 479 -5.60 17.03 4.66
CA ILE A 479 -5.17 18.38 4.32
C ILE A 479 -3.69 18.53 4.69
N ARG A 480 -2.90 19.07 3.79
CA ARG A 480 -1.49 19.40 3.98
C ARG A 480 -1.34 20.89 4.30
N ALA A 481 -0.65 21.19 5.41
CA ALA A 481 -0.28 22.54 5.77
C ALA A 481 1.20 22.64 6.14
N HIS A 482 1.82 23.79 5.88
CA HIS A 482 3.21 24.03 6.23
C HIS A 482 3.48 25.53 6.46
N ASN A 483 4.60 25.84 7.14
CA ASN A 483 5.13 27.20 7.31
C ASN A 483 6.47 27.41 6.55
N GLY A 484 6.76 26.55 5.57
CA GLY A 484 8.02 26.55 4.84
C GLY A 484 9.14 25.74 5.50
N LEU A 485 9.06 25.43 6.80
CA LEU A 485 10.04 24.63 7.54
C LEU A 485 9.47 23.28 7.98
N GLU A 486 8.23 23.26 8.45
CA GLU A 486 7.56 22.07 8.96
C GLU A 486 6.26 21.84 8.24
N TYR A 487 5.90 20.56 8.08
CA TYR A 487 4.62 20.09 7.54
C TYR A 487 3.74 19.50 8.64
N ARG A 488 2.42 19.69 8.51
CA ARG A 488 1.37 19.03 9.28
C ARG A 488 0.33 18.47 8.33
N PHE A 489 -0.24 17.33 8.71
CA PHE A 489 -1.21 16.59 7.91
C PHE A 489 -2.45 16.35 8.75
N TYR A 490 -3.62 16.83 8.30
CA TYR A 490 -4.86 16.78 9.04
C TYR A 490 -5.89 15.92 8.31
N GLU A 491 -6.26 14.79 8.91
CA GLU A 491 -7.28 13.89 8.34
C GLU A 491 -8.67 14.28 8.85
N LEU A 492 -9.64 14.41 7.93
CA LEU A 492 -11.03 14.75 8.22
C LEU A 492 -11.81 13.50 8.67
N THR A 493 -11.54 12.99 9.87
CA THR A 493 -12.10 11.71 10.36
C THR A 493 -13.58 11.81 10.73
N GLY A 494 -14.18 13.01 10.81
CA GLY A 494 -15.62 13.17 10.94
C GLY A 494 -16.42 12.54 9.80
N ASP A 495 -15.81 12.35 8.63
CA ASP A 495 -16.40 11.72 7.46
C ASP A 495 -16.27 10.19 7.45
N LEU A 496 -15.46 9.60 8.35
CA LEU A 496 -15.10 8.20 8.31
C LEU A 496 -16.30 7.26 8.31
N ALA A 497 -17.26 7.47 9.21
CA ALA A 497 -18.40 6.58 9.37
C ALA A 497 -19.35 6.58 8.17
N ASP A 498 -19.39 7.68 7.40
CA ASP A 498 -20.23 7.81 6.21
C ASP A 498 -19.49 7.36 4.94
N THR A 499 -18.14 7.36 4.97
CA THR A 499 -17.30 7.10 3.80
C THR A 499 -16.81 5.66 3.75
N LEU A 500 -16.49 5.04 4.90
CA LEU A 500 -15.86 3.73 4.95
C LEU A 500 -16.57 2.83 5.97
N HIS A 501 -17.17 1.72 5.49
CA HIS A 501 -17.98 0.79 6.29
C HIS A 501 -17.29 -0.58 6.43
N PHE A 502 -15.99 -0.60 6.65
CA PHE A 502 -15.29 -1.85 6.95
C PHE A 502 -15.65 -2.33 8.36
N ARG A 503 -16.03 -3.60 8.47
CA ARG A 503 -16.27 -4.26 9.76
C ARG A 503 -15.03 -5.08 10.10
N ASP A 504 -14.53 -4.95 11.34
CA ASP A 504 -13.47 -5.83 11.80
C ASP A 504 -13.98 -7.27 11.90
N TYR A 505 -13.31 -8.17 11.20
CA TYR A 505 -13.68 -9.60 11.18
C TYR A 505 -13.62 -10.23 12.57
N GLU A 506 -12.68 -9.79 13.43
CA GLU A 506 -12.57 -10.24 14.82
C GLU A 506 -13.86 -10.04 15.65
N SER A 507 -14.65 -8.99 15.36
CA SER A 507 -15.88 -8.74 16.10
C SER A 507 -16.98 -9.76 15.78
N THR A 508 -16.96 -10.34 14.57
CA THR A 508 -17.96 -11.31 14.11
C THR A 508 -17.68 -12.71 14.66
N ILE A 509 -16.41 -13.12 14.71
CA ILE A 509 -15.99 -14.42 15.27
C ILE A 509 -16.25 -14.47 16.79
N LYS A 510 -15.95 -13.39 17.53
CA LYS A 510 -16.21 -13.33 18.98
C LYS A 510 -17.70 -13.46 19.33
N ILE A 511 -18.60 -13.06 18.42
CA ILE A 511 -20.06 -13.19 18.62
C ILE A 511 -20.53 -14.62 18.33
N GLU A 512 -19.98 -15.29 17.32
CA GLU A 512 -20.29 -16.68 17.01
C GLU A 512 -19.73 -17.66 18.04
N ASP A 513 -18.49 -17.46 18.50
CA ASP A 513 -17.93 -18.27 19.60
C ASP A 513 -18.68 -18.07 20.92
N LYS A 514 -19.18 -16.87 21.21
CA LYS A 514 -20.06 -16.66 22.38
C LYS A 514 -21.41 -17.37 22.23
N LYS A 515 -21.95 -17.50 21.03
CA LYS A 515 -23.18 -18.30 20.76
C LYS A 515 -22.89 -19.81 20.86
N GLN A 516 -21.80 -20.28 20.30
CA GLN A 516 -21.39 -21.68 20.39
C GLN A 516 -21.00 -22.09 21.81
N SER A 517 -20.28 -21.23 22.55
CA SER A 517 -19.94 -21.50 23.94
C SER A 517 -21.18 -21.50 24.85
N ARG A 518 -22.22 -20.67 24.57
CA ARG A 518 -23.49 -20.74 25.29
C ARG A 518 -24.31 -22.00 24.99
N ILE A 519 -24.22 -22.52 23.77
CA ILE A 519 -24.87 -23.78 23.39
C ILE A 519 -24.19 -24.96 24.09
N ARG A 520 -22.83 -25.00 24.13
CA ARG A 520 -22.07 -26.04 24.84
C ARG A 520 -22.26 -26.04 26.37
N ILE A 521 -22.51 -24.88 26.95
CA ILE A 521 -22.78 -24.77 28.39
C ILE A 521 -24.19 -25.29 28.72
N LYS A 522 -25.16 -25.14 27.86
CA LYS A 522 -26.50 -25.74 28.05
C LYS A 522 -26.46 -27.26 27.94
N ASP A 523 -25.73 -27.83 26.99
CA ASP A 523 -25.59 -29.28 26.84
C ASP A 523 -24.81 -29.93 28.01
N LYS A 524 -23.83 -29.22 28.62
CA LYS A 524 -23.10 -29.72 29.81
C LYS A 524 -23.93 -29.71 31.10
N LEU A 525 -24.99 -28.90 31.14
CA LEU A 525 -25.89 -28.88 32.31
C LEU A 525 -26.92 -30.00 32.31
N GLN A 526 -27.14 -30.69 31.19
CA GLN A 526 -28.01 -31.90 31.13
C GLN A 526 -27.28 -33.23 31.43
N ILE A 527 -25.95 -33.25 31.52
CA ILE A 527 -25.17 -34.50 31.77
C ILE A 527 -24.76 -34.66 33.25
N LYS A 528 -25.36 -33.94 34.17
CA LYS A 528 -25.05 -34.03 35.61
C LYS A 528 -26.01 -34.95 36.36
N ALA A 529 -26.34 -36.12 35.80
CA ALA A 529 -27.07 -37.16 36.54
C ALA A 529 -26.76 -38.57 36.01
N VAL A 530 -25.49 -38.96 35.90
CA VAL A 530 -25.11 -40.38 35.95
C VAL A 530 -23.73 -40.49 36.61
N LYS A 531 -23.72 -41.17 37.75
CA LYS A 531 -22.52 -41.61 38.45
C LYS A 531 -21.92 -42.82 37.76
N ASP A 532 -20.62 -42.93 37.95
CA ASP A 532 -19.76 -44.11 37.85
C ASP A 532 -18.93 -44.28 36.54
N THR A 533 -17.64 -44.24 36.82
CA THR A 533 -16.47 -44.51 35.97
C THR A 533 -16.51 -45.91 35.30
N PRO A 534 -15.96 -46.09 34.10
CA PRO A 534 -14.66 -46.78 34.05
C PRO A 534 -13.65 -46.23 33.06
N VAL A 535 -12.40 -46.49 33.38
CA VAL A 535 -11.17 -46.27 32.63
C VAL A 535 -11.23 -46.92 31.25
N LEU A 536 -11.09 -46.15 30.18
CA LEU A 536 -10.94 -46.66 28.81
C LEU A 536 -9.47 -46.84 28.46
N LYS A 537 -9.03 -48.12 28.42
CA LYS A 537 -7.80 -48.54 27.77
C LYS A 537 -7.93 -48.37 26.26
N VAL A 538 -7.10 -47.55 25.66
CA VAL A 538 -6.98 -47.44 24.19
C VAL A 538 -6.26 -48.69 23.68
N ARG A 539 -6.94 -49.52 22.92
CA ARG A 539 -6.34 -50.59 22.10
C ARG A 539 -6.09 -50.02 20.69
N SER A 540 -4.82 -50.08 20.28
CA SER A 540 -4.41 -49.83 18.91
C SER A 540 -5.05 -50.83 17.93
N SER A 541 -5.85 -50.38 16.99
CA SER A 541 -6.29 -51.19 15.85
C SER A 541 -5.66 -50.68 14.57
N ARG A 542 -4.87 -51.56 13.94
CA ARG A 542 -4.32 -51.40 12.60
C ARG A 542 -5.45 -51.32 11.57
N ILE A 543 -5.44 -50.25 10.78
CA ILE A 543 -6.26 -50.13 9.58
C ILE A 543 -5.54 -50.87 8.45
N ARG A 544 -6.14 -51.91 7.89
CA ARG A 544 -5.75 -52.51 6.61
C ARG A 544 -6.46 -51.72 5.49
N LEU A 545 -5.65 -51.23 4.58
CA LEU A 545 -6.14 -50.80 3.26
C LEU A 545 -6.59 -52.05 2.49
N ARG A 546 -7.75 -52.01 1.90
CA ARG A 546 -8.18 -52.90 0.84
C ARG A 546 -8.25 -52.10 -0.47
N ASP A 547 -7.85 -52.75 -1.54
CA ASP A 547 -7.72 -52.36 -2.94
C ASP A 547 -8.95 -51.66 -3.55
#